data_c0df9711fd865832f7cb8033714f158c
#
_entry.id   c0df9711fd865832f7cb8033714f158c
#
_cell.length_a   1.000
_cell.length_b   1.000
_cell.length_c   1.000
_cell.angle_alpha   90.00
_cell.angle_beta   90.00
_cell.angle_gamma   90.00
#
_symmetry.space_group_name_H-M   'P 1'
#
loop_
_entity.id
_entity.type
_entity.pdbx_description
1 polymer ?
#
loop_
_entity_poly.entity_id
_entity_poly.type
_entity_poly.pdbx_seq_one_letter_code
_entity_poly.pdbx_strand_id
1 'polypeptide(L)'
;MSKFSRRTKIIAAFIILVALGYGLSLFWESQNKVPADFTAARLQGAIIAQTIVNTSNQSTDELNAINQYDQEGDYSDALASTTDLINQSAGLRSEAVQLSAQVSQMTKDLSNINSAPAQQAALESISSRLALINELITYSNDLDHLLAVLQARFSGTPQPNGVVTGIVNQINTDVNAINNFNAQAGQAMDRFDSIEKGK
;
A
#
# COMPACT_ATOMS: atom_id res chain seq x y z
N MET A 1 -4.54 -44.85 -54.03
CA MET A 1 -5.03 -43.58 -53.49
C MET A 1 -6.47 -43.77 -53.06
N SER A 2 -6.74 -43.94 -51.72
CA SER A 2 -8.10 -44.19 -51.22
C SER A 2 -8.91 -42.88 -51.27
N LYS A 3 -10.00 -42.91 -52.05
CA LYS A 3 -10.94 -41.77 -52.13
C LYS A 3 -11.78 -41.76 -50.86
N PHE A 4 -11.38 -40.90 -49.87
CA PHE A 4 -12.21 -40.65 -48.69
C PHE A 4 -13.63 -40.25 -49.13
N SER A 5 -14.64 -40.88 -48.52
CA SER A 5 -16.05 -40.59 -48.78
C SER A 5 -16.32 -39.12 -48.42
N ARG A 6 -17.31 -38.52 -49.10
CA ARG A 6 -17.71 -37.11 -48.84
C ARG A 6 -18.09 -36.88 -47.35
N ARG A 7 -18.66 -37.90 -46.69
CA ARG A 7 -18.96 -37.87 -45.26
C ARG A 7 -17.74 -37.83 -44.35
N THR A 8 -16.67 -38.59 -44.69
CA THR A 8 -15.43 -38.62 -43.92
C THR A 8 -14.69 -37.28 -44.00
N LYS A 9 -14.75 -36.58 -45.15
CA LYS A 9 -14.15 -35.24 -45.32
C LYS A 9 -14.88 -34.18 -44.48
N ILE A 10 -16.22 -34.27 -44.40
CA ILE A 10 -17.03 -33.34 -43.57
C ILE A 10 -16.74 -33.56 -42.09
N ILE A 11 -16.68 -34.81 -41.63
CA ILE A 11 -16.35 -35.15 -40.25
C ILE A 11 -14.92 -34.66 -39.86
N ALA A 12 -13.95 -34.88 -40.75
CA ALA A 12 -12.58 -34.41 -40.53
C ALA A 12 -12.48 -32.89 -40.48
N ALA A 13 -13.21 -32.17 -41.37
CA ALA A 13 -13.28 -30.70 -41.31
C ALA A 13 -13.92 -30.17 -40.01
N PHE A 14 -14.99 -30.86 -39.55
CA PHE A 14 -15.65 -30.49 -38.28
C PHE A 14 -14.73 -30.70 -37.06
N ILE A 15 -14.00 -31.81 -37.00
CA ILE A 15 -13.00 -32.09 -35.93
C ILE A 15 -11.90 -31.06 -35.94
N ILE A 16 -11.39 -30.66 -37.11
CA ILE A 16 -10.36 -29.59 -37.20
C ILE A 16 -10.91 -28.25 -36.74
N LEU A 17 -12.16 -27.92 -37.07
CA LEU A 17 -12.81 -26.65 -36.64
C LEU A 17 -13.03 -26.61 -35.15
N VAL A 18 -13.46 -27.71 -34.50
CA VAL A 18 -13.60 -27.85 -33.06
C VAL A 18 -12.22 -27.78 -32.37
N ALA A 19 -11.21 -28.44 -32.90
CA ALA A 19 -9.84 -28.39 -32.35
C ALA A 19 -9.21 -27.00 -32.46
N LEU A 20 -9.45 -26.27 -33.55
CA LEU A 20 -9.03 -24.87 -33.70
C LEU A 20 -9.80 -23.95 -32.73
N GLY A 21 -11.11 -24.14 -32.59
CA GLY A 21 -11.93 -23.37 -31.63
C GLY A 21 -11.48 -23.59 -30.20
N TYR A 22 -11.19 -24.83 -29.80
CA TYR A 22 -10.67 -25.17 -28.48
C TYR A 22 -9.23 -24.64 -28.26
N GLY A 23 -8.37 -24.78 -29.28
CA GLY A 23 -7.01 -24.21 -29.23
C GLY A 23 -7.00 -22.68 -29.12
N LEU A 24 -7.90 -22.00 -29.84
CA LEU A 24 -8.06 -20.55 -29.73
C LEU A 24 -8.61 -20.12 -28.35
N SER A 25 -9.56 -20.86 -27.78
CA SER A 25 -10.09 -20.56 -26.44
C SER A 25 -9.02 -20.69 -25.35
N LEU A 26 -8.21 -21.75 -25.41
CA LEU A 26 -7.07 -21.94 -24.49
C LEU A 26 -5.97 -20.86 -24.68
N PHE A 27 -5.76 -20.42 -25.91
CA PHE A 27 -4.80 -19.36 -26.21
C PHE A 27 -5.30 -17.99 -25.71
N TRP A 28 -6.59 -17.71 -25.84
CA TRP A 28 -7.21 -16.49 -25.33
C TRP A 28 -7.28 -16.45 -23.81
N GLU A 29 -7.55 -17.58 -23.16
CA GLU A 29 -7.56 -17.71 -21.69
C GLU A 29 -6.15 -17.54 -21.10
N SER A 30 -5.11 -17.94 -21.84
CA SER A 30 -3.70 -17.74 -21.46
C SER A 30 -3.24 -16.29 -21.59
N GLN A 31 -3.81 -15.51 -22.52
CA GLN A 31 -3.42 -14.11 -22.76
C GLN A 31 -4.08 -13.12 -21.78
N ASN A 32 -5.12 -13.52 -21.06
CA ASN A 32 -5.88 -12.65 -20.16
C ASN A 32 -5.53 -12.84 -18.68
N LYS A 33 -4.48 -13.57 -18.35
CA LYS A 33 -4.07 -13.78 -16.94
C LYS A 33 -3.25 -12.60 -16.45
N VAL A 34 -3.68 -12.03 -15.33
CA VAL A 34 -2.87 -11.06 -14.57
C VAL A 34 -1.53 -11.73 -14.21
N PRO A 35 -0.38 -11.07 -14.39
CA PRO A 35 0.91 -11.64 -14.02
C PRO A 35 0.93 -12.13 -12.57
N ALA A 36 1.46 -13.33 -12.35
CA ALA A 36 1.53 -13.92 -11.01
C ALA A 36 2.35 -13.06 -10.04
N ASP A 37 3.45 -12.46 -10.54
CA ASP A 37 4.33 -11.58 -9.76
C ASP A 37 3.62 -10.29 -9.36
N PHE A 38 2.78 -9.70 -10.26
CA PHE A 38 1.92 -8.58 -9.91
C PHE A 38 0.96 -8.93 -8.78
N THR A 39 0.30 -10.10 -8.87
CA THR A 39 -0.66 -10.56 -7.88
C THR A 39 0.01 -10.79 -6.52
N ALA A 40 1.19 -11.41 -6.50
CA ALA A 40 1.98 -11.63 -5.29
C ALA A 40 2.43 -10.31 -4.65
N ALA A 41 3.00 -9.39 -5.45
CA ALA A 41 3.45 -8.09 -4.98
C ALA A 41 2.29 -7.24 -4.44
N ARG A 42 1.14 -7.26 -5.11
CA ARG A 42 -0.08 -6.58 -4.68
C ARG A 42 -0.55 -7.06 -3.30
N LEU A 43 -0.64 -8.40 -3.12
CA LEU A 43 -1.08 -9.00 -1.86
C LEU A 43 -0.10 -8.69 -0.73
N GLN A 44 1.19 -8.92 -0.95
CA GLN A 44 2.23 -8.62 0.03
C GLN A 44 2.26 -7.13 0.40
N GLY A 45 2.15 -6.27 -0.60
CA GLY A 45 2.07 -4.82 -0.38
C GLY A 45 0.83 -4.39 0.41
N ALA A 46 -0.31 -5.08 0.26
CA ALA A 46 -1.51 -4.80 1.05
C ALA A 46 -1.31 -5.19 2.54
N ILE A 47 -0.69 -6.33 2.80
CA ILE A 47 -0.37 -6.79 4.18
C ILE A 47 0.58 -5.79 4.86
N ILE A 48 1.65 -5.39 4.18
CA ILE A 48 2.63 -4.42 4.72
C ILE A 48 1.96 -3.07 5.01
N ALA A 49 1.18 -2.55 4.05
CA ALA A 49 0.46 -1.29 4.22
C ALA A 49 -0.54 -1.35 5.40
N GLN A 50 -1.22 -2.47 5.60
CA GLN A 50 -2.10 -2.67 6.75
C GLN A 50 -1.32 -2.70 8.07
N THR A 51 -0.14 -3.31 8.10
CA THR A 51 0.75 -3.30 9.27
C THR A 51 1.15 -1.87 9.61
N ILE A 52 1.55 -1.07 8.62
CA ILE A 52 1.88 0.35 8.80
C ILE A 52 0.70 1.10 9.43
N VAL A 53 -0.50 0.96 8.85
CA VAL A 53 -1.73 1.59 9.35
C VAL A 53 -2.02 1.21 10.80
N ASN A 54 -1.97 -0.07 11.13
CA ASN A 54 -2.26 -0.55 12.48
C ASN A 54 -1.27 0.02 13.50
N THR A 55 0.02 0.00 13.18
CA THR A 55 1.07 0.54 14.05
C THR A 55 0.95 2.07 14.20
N SER A 56 0.69 2.80 13.13
CA SER A 56 0.50 4.26 13.19
C SER A 56 -0.73 4.65 14.03
N ASN A 57 -1.83 3.88 13.92
CA ASN A 57 -3.02 4.12 14.73
C ASN A 57 -2.78 3.87 16.22
N GLN A 58 -1.98 2.88 16.60
CA GLN A 58 -1.61 2.61 17.99
C GLN A 58 -0.86 3.77 18.63
N SER A 59 -0.14 4.56 17.84
CA SER A 59 0.62 5.72 18.32
C SER A 59 -0.28 6.89 18.77
N THR A 60 -1.55 6.93 18.38
CA THR A 60 -2.44 8.06 18.67
C THR A 60 -2.68 8.24 20.18
N ASP A 61 -2.88 7.16 20.92
CA ASP A 61 -3.11 7.23 22.37
C ASP A 61 -1.83 7.69 23.10
N GLU A 62 -0.67 7.23 22.69
CA GLU A 62 0.63 7.65 23.22
C GLU A 62 0.92 9.13 22.92
N LEU A 63 0.57 9.63 21.74
CA LEU A 63 0.68 11.05 21.38
C LEU A 63 -0.22 11.94 22.27
N ASN A 64 -1.43 11.49 22.58
CA ASN A 64 -2.31 12.20 23.49
C ASN A 64 -1.74 12.23 24.92
N ALA A 65 -1.16 11.13 25.40
CA ALA A 65 -0.50 11.06 26.70
C ALA A 65 0.72 11.99 26.75
N ILE A 66 1.54 12.05 25.71
CA ILE A 66 2.69 12.98 25.60
C ILE A 66 2.22 14.42 25.73
N ASN A 67 1.14 14.80 25.03
CA ASN A 67 0.59 16.14 25.11
C ASN A 67 0.08 16.47 26.53
N GLN A 68 -0.50 15.50 27.23
CA GLN A 68 -0.92 15.66 28.63
C GLN A 68 0.28 15.83 29.56
N TYR A 69 1.30 14.98 29.49
CA TYR A 69 2.54 15.08 30.26
C TYR A 69 3.23 16.44 30.05
N ASP A 70 3.27 16.94 28.83
CA ASP A 70 3.81 18.27 28.53
C ASP A 70 3.02 19.40 29.23
N GLN A 71 1.70 19.32 29.24
CA GLN A 71 0.84 20.29 29.92
C GLN A 71 0.97 20.25 31.46
N GLU A 72 1.21 19.07 32.02
CA GLU A 72 1.43 18.86 33.46
C GLU A 72 2.86 19.23 33.90
N GLY A 73 3.78 19.43 32.93
CA GLY A 73 5.19 19.70 33.18
C GLY A 73 6.02 18.44 33.47
N ASP A 74 5.44 17.27 33.23
CA ASP A 74 6.12 15.97 33.36
C ASP A 74 6.90 15.63 32.09
N TYR A 75 7.97 16.38 31.88
CA TYR A 75 8.82 16.25 30.69
C TYR A 75 9.58 14.92 30.65
N SER A 76 9.79 14.27 31.81
CA SER A 76 10.46 12.97 31.87
C SER A 76 9.62 11.89 31.17
N ASP A 77 8.35 11.80 31.52
CA ASP A 77 7.44 10.81 30.95
C ASP A 77 7.10 11.15 29.50
N ALA A 78 6.96 12.44 29.17
CA ALA A 78 6.80 12.89 27.78
C ALA A 78 7.98 12.47 26.90
N LEU A 79 9.24 12.63 27.37
CA LEU A 79 10.44 12.20 26.64
C LEU A 79 10.52 10.69 26.51
N ALA A 80 10.20 9.93 27.55
CA ALA A 80 10.22 8.47 27.52
C ALA A 80 9.23 7.95 26.48
N SER A 81 7.96 8.38 26.52
CA SER A 81 6.93 7.99 25.56
C SER A 81 7.28 8.41 24.11
N THR A 82 7.85 9.62 23.92
CA THR A 82 8.28 10.05 22.59
C THR A 82 9.43 9.18 22.06
N THR A 83 10.35 8.76 22.93
CA THR A 83 11.45 7.86 22.52
C THR A 83 10.92 6.49 22.11
N ASP A 84 9.90 5.97 22.78
CA ASP A 84 9.26 4.71 22.43
C ASP A 84 8.56 4.81 21.06
N LEU A 85 7.86 5.91 20.77
CA LEU A 85 7.27 6.16 19.46
C LEU A 85 8.32 6.24 18.34
N ILE A 86 9.48 6.85 18.60
CA ILE A 86 10.57 6.89 17.61
C ILE A 86 11.12 5.48 17.35
N ASN A 87 11.25 4.64 18.37
CA ASN A 87 11.66 3.25 18.21
C ASN A 87 10.64 2.44 17.38
N GLN A 88 9.35 2.65 17.60
CA GLN A 88 8.28 2.07 16.78
C GLN A 88 8.36 2.58 15.33
N SER A 89 8.60 3.88 15.13
CA SER A 89 8.78 4.50 13.81
C SER A 89 9.95 3.90 13.01
N ALA A 90 11.01 3.45 13.69
CA ALA A 90 12.10 2.74 13.00
C ALA A 90 11.64 1.41 12.39
N GLY A 91 10.73 0.69 13.05
CA GLY A 91 10.05 -0.48 12.47
C GLY A 91 9.20 -0.10 11.25
N LEU A 92 8.42 0.98 11.34
CA LEU A 92 7.61 1.48 10.21
C LEU A 92 8.44 1.87 8.99
N ARG A 93 9.65 2.44 9.19
CA ARG A 93 10.58 2.73 8.07
C ARG A 93 11.03 1.45 7.36
N SER A 94 11.26 0.36 8.11
CA SER A 94 11.57 -0.95 7.51
C SER A 94 10.40 -1.48 6.67
N GLU A 95 9.18 -1.36 7.18
CA GLU A 95 7.96 -1.72 6.44
C GLU A 95 7.78 -0.85 5.19
N ALA A 96 8.09 0.46 5.27
CA ALA A 96 8.04 1.35 4.10
C ALA A 96 9.01 0.93 2.99
N VAL A 97 10.22 0.48 3.35
CA VAL A 97 11.20 -0.05 2.38
C VAL A 97 10.66 -1.33 1.71
N GLN A 98 10.07 -2.24 2.49
CA GLN A 98 9.46 -3.44 1.96
C GLN A 98 8.26 -3.10 1.04
N LEU A 99 7.40 -2.16 1.44
CA LEU A 99 6.29 -1.69 0.62
C LEU A 99 6.78 -1.08 -0.70
N SER A 100 7.85 -0.28 -0.66
CA SER A 100 8.46 0.29 -1.86
C SER A 100 8.95 -0.78 -2.83
N ALA A 101 9.52 -1.89 -2.32
CA ALA A 101 9.92 -3.03 -3.16
C ALA A 101 8.71 -3.68 -3.85
N GLN A 102 7.59 -3.86 -3.13
CA GLN A 102 6.35 -4.41 -3.72
C GLN A 102 5.76 -3.45 -4.77
N VAL A 103 5.73 -2.16 -4.49
CA VAL A 103 5.27 -1.14 -5.44
C VAL A 103 6.15 -1.12 -6.70
N SER A 104 7.46 -1.25 -6.55
CA SER A 104 8.39 -1.38 -7.69
C SER A 104 8.09 -2.62 -8.54
N GLN A 105 7.82 -3.77 -7.92
CA GLN A 105 7.44 -4.98 -8.64
C GLN A 105 6.10 -4.81 -9.37
N MET A 106 5.07 -4.26 -8.71
CA MET A 106 3.79 -3.95 -9.36
C MET A 106 3.98 -3.05 -10.58
N THR A 107 4.86 -2.04 -10.48
CA THR A 107 5.14 -1.10 -11.57
C THR A 107 5.80 -1.80 -12.77
N LYS A 108 6.73 -2.72 -12.54
CA LYS A 108 7.39 -3.49 -13.61
C LYS A 108 6.40 -4.36 -14.39
N ASP A 109 5.43 -4.94 -13.68
CA ASP A 109 4.46 -5.85 -14.27
C ASP A 109 3.23 -5.15 -14.85
N LEU A 110 3.09 -3.84 -14.63
CA LEU A 110 1.93 -3.06 -15.06
C LEU A 110 1.69 -3.16 -16.58
N SER A 111 2.75 -3.11 -17.38
CA SER A 111 2.67 -3.22 -18.84
C SER A 111 2.21 -4.59 -19.34
N ASN A 112 2.27 -5.62 -18.50
CA ASN A 112 1.85 -6.97 -18.82
C ASN A 112 0.36 -7.23 -18.53
N ILE A 113 -0.36 -6.23 -17.99
CA ILE A 113 -1.80 -6.27 -17.79
C ILE A 113 -2.49 -5.84 -19.07
N ASN A 114 -3.25 -6.73 -19.71
CA ASN A 114 -3.83 -6.48 -21.04
C ASN A 114 -5.02 -5.51 -21.06
N SER A 115 -5.64 -5.21 -19.91
CA SER A 115 -6.79 -4.35 -19.78
C SER A 115 -6.38 -2.92 -19.43
N ALA A 116 -6.60 -1.96 -20.31
CA ALA A 116 -6.29 -0.56 -20.02
C ALA A 116 -7.04 -0.01 -18.77
N PRO A 117 -8.34 -0.31 -18.54
CA PRO A 117 -8.98 0.06 -17.29
C PRO A 117 -8.38 -0.61 -16.05
N ALA A 118 -7.94 -1.89 -16.14
CA ALA A 118 -7.26 -2.57 -15.06
C ALA A 118 -5.87 -1.97 -14.80
N GLN A 119 -5.10 -1.66 -15.85
CA GLN A 119 -3.83 -0.94 -15.73
C GLN A 119 -4.01 0.39 -14.99
N GLN A 120 -5.05 1.15 -15.33
CA GLN A 120 -5.33 2.42 -14.67
C GLN A 120 -5.64 2.21 -13.18
N ALA A 121 -6.49 1.26 -12.82
CA ALA A 121 -6.80 0.94 -11.43
C ALA A 121 -5.54 0.49 -10.66
N ALA A 122 -4.68 -0.32 -11.28
CA ALA A 122 -3.40 -0.72 -10.71
C ALA A 122 -2.48 0.49 -10.48
N LEU A 123 -2.40 1.42 -11.45
CA LEU A 123 -1.59 2.64 -11.33
C LEU A 123 -2.10 3.57 -10.21
N GLU A 124 -3.39 3.70 -10.04
CA GLU A 124 -3.99 4.46 -8.94
C GLU A 124 -3.63 3.86 -7.58
N SER A 125 -3.66 2.53 -7.44
CA SER A 125 -3.21 1.85 -6.22
C SER A 125 -1.71 2.06 -5.95
N ILE A 126 -0.88 1.94 -6.98
CA ILE A 126 0.57 2.21 -6.90
C ILE A 126 0.81 3.64 -6.41
N SER A 127 0.13 4.62 -7.01
CA SER A 127 0.23 6.04 -6.64
C SER A 127 -0.15 6.28 -5.17
N SER A 128 -1.25 5.69 -4.71
CA SER A 128 -1.71 5.81 -3.32
C SER A 128 -0.72 5.17 -2.34
N ARG A 129 -0.09 4.05 -2.69
CA ARG A 129 0.96 3.43 -1.87
C ARG A 129 2.23 4.26 -1.79
N LEU A 130 2.62 4.92 -2.89
CA LEU A 130 3.74 5.87 -2.88
C LEU A 130 3.43 7.09 -2.00
N ALA A 131 2.20 7.61 -2.05
CA ALA A 131 1.76 8.69 -1.18
C ALA A 131 1.79 8.27 0.30
N LEU A 132 1.35 7.06 0.63
CA LEU A 132 1.46 6.49 1.98
C LEU A 132 2.91 6.43 2.46
N ILE A 133 3.84 5.98 1.62
CA ILE A 133 5.27 5.92 1.96
C ILE A 133 5.82 7.33 2.25
N ASN A 134 5.46 8.32 1.44
CA ASN A 134 5.87 9.71 1.65
C ASN A 134 5.31 10.28 2.96
N GLU A 135 4.06 10.01 3.25
CA GLU A 135 3.41 10.45 4.50
C GLU A 135 4.08 9.85 5.73
N LEU A 136 4.51 8.59 5.66
CA LEU A 136 5.24 7.95 6.73
C LEU A 136 6.62 8.61 6.99
N ILE A 137 7.25 9.16 5.96
CA ILE A 137 8.49 9.95 6.13
C ILE A 137 8.17 11.25 6.87
N THR A 138 7.08 11.94 6.52
CA THR A 138 6.62 13.16 7.20
C THR A 138 6.31 12.89 8.68
N TYR A 139 5.52 11.86 8.96
CA TYR A 139 5.23 11.36 10.31
C TYR A 139 6.50 11.13 11.13
N SER A 140 7.50 10.46 10.56
CA SER A 140 8.77 10.21 11.26
C SER A 140 9.53 11.49 11.56
N ASN A 141 9.56 12.46 10.65
CA ASN A 141 10.21 13.74 10.86
C ASN A 141 9.51 14.57 11.96
N ASP A 142 8.19 14.50 12.03
CA ASP A 142 7.40 15.20 13.03
C ASP A 142 7.58 14.58 14.43
N LEU A 143 7.76 13.25 14.53
CA LEU A 143 8.20 12.62 15.79
C LEU A 143 9.59 13.07 16.23
N ASP A 144 10.56 13.15 15.32
CA ASP A 144 11.90 13.65 15.63
C ASP A 144 11.84 15.13 16.09
N HIS A 145 10.98 15.94 15.48
CA HIS A 145 10.74 17.33 15.90
C HIS A 145 10.11 17.41 17.29
N LEU A 146 9.10 16.57 17.58
CA LEU A 146 8.48 16.48 18.91
C LEU A 146 9.52 16.16 19.99
N LEU A 147 10.38 15.16 19.75
CA LEU A 147 11.47 14.82 20.67
C LEU A 147 12.40 16.00 20.93
N ALA A 148 12.83 16.71 19.88
CA ALA A 148 13.71 17.86 20.03
C ALA A 148 13.10 18.98 20.88
N VAL A 149 11.82 19.26 20.69
CA VAL A 149 11.07 20.27 21.49
C VAL A 149 10.96 19.84 22.96
N LEU A 150 10.64 18.58 23.23
CA LEU A 150 10.52 18.06 24.60
C LEU A 150 11.89 18.02 25.31
N GLN A 151 12.95 17.64 24.62
CA GLN A 151 14.32 17.71 25.15
C GLN A 151 14.72 19.15 25.51
N ALA A 152 14.38 20.12 24.67
CA ALA A 152 14.63 21.53 24.95
C ALA A 152 13.89 22.00 26.23
N ARG A 153 12.61 21.63 26.39
CA ARG A 153 11.81 21.92 27.59
C ARG A 153 12.40 21.27 28.83
N PHE A 154 12.73 19.99 28.77
CA PHE A 154 13.35 19.26 29.87
C PHE A 154 14.66 19.92 30.32
N SER A 155 15.46 20.44 29.37
CA SER A 155 16.71 21.16 29.63
C SER A 155 16.50 22.62 30.13
N GLY A 156 15.25 23.05 30.34
CA GLY A 156 14.92 24.40 30.79
C GLY A 156 15.00 25.46 29.70
N THR A 157 15.09 25.09 28.43
CA THR A 157 15.07 26.03 27.30
C THR A 157 13.63 26.46 27.03
N PRO A 158 13.29 27.77 27.10
CA PRO A 158 11.95 28.25 26.86
C PRO A 158 11.44 27.88 25.46
N GLN A 159 10.25 27.32 25.38
CA GLN A 159 9.56 27.01 24.13
C GLN A 159 8.19 27.74 24.08
N PRO A 160 7.71 28.11 22.90
CA PRO A 160 6.39 28.73 22.79
C PRO A 160 5.28 27.85 23.38
N ASN A 161 4.28 28.46 23.99
CA ASN A 161 3.11 27.74 24.47
C ASN A 161 2.38 27.06 23.31
N GLY A 162 1.94 25.80 23.52
CA GLY A 162 1.17 25.04 22.54
C GLY A 162 1.99 24.45 21.38
N VAL A 163 3.32 24.60 21.36
CA VAL A 163 4.15 24.00 20.30
C VAL A 163 4.02 22.47 20.27
N VAL A 164 4.05 21.81 21.42
CA VAL A 164 3.86 20.35 21.53
C VAL A 164 2.48 19.95 21.02
N THR A 165 1.42 20.62 21.46
CA THR A 165 0.06 20.38 20.97
C THR A 165 -0.04 20.54 19.45
N GLY A 166 0.63 21.55 18.89
CA GLY A 166 0.66 21.77 17.44
C GLY A 166 1.31 20.62 16.69
N ILE A 167 2.45 20.13 17.18
CA ILE A 167 3.16 18.98 16.55
C ILE A 167 2.34 17.70 16.70
N VAL A 168 1.78 17.41 17.87
CA VAL A 168 0.92 16.24 18.09
C VAL A 168 -0.30 16.25 17.16
N ASN A 169 -0.93 17.41 16.95
CA ASN A 169 -2.02 17.54 15.98
C ASN A 169 -1.56 17.28 14.54
N GLN A 170 -0.35 17.73 14.17
CA GLN A 170 0.22 17.46 12.84
C GLN A 170 0.46 15.96 12.67
N ILE A 171 1.08 15.29 13.63
CA ILE A 171 1.31 13.84 13.61
C ILE A 171 0.00 13.06 13.48
N ASN A 172 -1.05 13.47 14.19
CA ASN A 172 -2.38 12.86 14.05
C ASN A 172 -2.97 13.07 12.64
N THR A 173 -2.67 14.21 12.01
CA THR A 173 -3.06 14.46 10.61
C THR A 173 -2.33 13.52 9.66
N ASP A 174 -1.03 13.27 9.87
CA ASP A 174 -0.23 12.34 9.09
C ASP A 174 -0.76 10.90 9.21
N VAL A 175 -1.12 10.47 10.44
CA VAL A 175 -1.77 9.16 10.68
C VAL A 175 -3.07 9.03 9.89
N ASN A 176 -3.90 10.07 9.86
CA ASN A 176 -5.14 10.08 9.08
C ASN A 176 -4.87 10.03 7.57
N ALA A 177 -3.82 10.71 7.10
CA ALA A 177 -3.43 10.68 5.69
C ALA A 177 -2.92 9.27 5.28
N ILE A 178 -2.10 8.62 6.13
CA ILE A 178 -1.66 7.21 5.96
C ILE A 178 -2.87 6.29 5.81
N ASN A 179 -3.87 6.41 6.71
CA ASN A 179 -5.11 5.63 6.64
C ASN A 179 -5.87 5.86 5.34
N ASN A 180 -6.01 7.11 4.91
CA ASN A 180 -6.71 7.48 3.68
C ASN A 180 -6.02 6.92 2.44
N PHE A 181 -4.69 7.01 2.34
CA PHE A 181 -3.95 6.46 1.21
C PHE A 181 -4.01 4.93 1.15
N ASN A 182 -4.01 4.25 2.31
CA ASN A 182 -4.22 2.81 2.34
C ASN A 182 -5.63 2.43 1.84
N ALA A 183 -6.67 3.15 2.29
CA ALA A 183 -8.04 2.93 1.84
C ALA A 183 -8.19 3.18 0.32
N GLN A 184 -7.60 4.25 -0.22
CA GLN A 184 -7.60 4.54 -1.66
C GLN A 184 -6.90 3.44 -2.47
N ALA A 185 -5.76 2.95 -1.99
CA ALA A 185 -5.05 1.84 -2.63
C ALA A 185 -5.90 0.56 -2.67
N GLY A 186 -6.61 0.26 -1.58
CA GLY A 186 -7.56 -0.85 -1.49
C GLY A 186 -8.72 -0.71 -2.49
N GLN A 187 -9.41 0.44 -2.50
CA GLN A 187 -10.50 0.71 -3.42
C GLN A 187 -10.09 0.62 -4.90
N ALA A 188 -8.88 1.07 -5.22
CA ALA A 188 -8.32 0.92 -6.57
C ALA A 188 -8.13 -0.55 -6.94
N MET A 189 -7.68 -1.39 -6.00
CA MET A 189 -7.55 -2.83 -6.22
C MET A 189 -8.90 -3.55 -6.31
N ASP A 190 -9.90 -3.13 -5.56
CA ASP A 190 -11.27 -3.66 -5.68
C ASP A 190 -11.86 -3.38 -7.08
N ARG A 191 -11.62 -2.18 -7.62
CA ARG A 191 -11.97 -1.84 -9.01
C ARG A 191 -11.21 -2.72 -10.01
N PHE A 192 -9.90 -2.91 -9.81
CA PHE A 192 -9.09 -3.80 -10.61
C PHE A 192 -9.70 -5.21 -10.68
N ASP A 193 -10.02 -5.79 -9.52
CA ASP A 193 -10.61 -7.12 -9.41
C ASP A 193 -11.99 -7.22 -10.08
N SER A 194 -12.79 -6.17 -9.98
CA SER A 194 -14.10 -6.12 -10.63
C SER A 194 -13.99 -6.12 -12.15
N ILE A 195 -13.00 -5.41 -12.70
CA ILE A 195 -12.72 -5.35 -14.13
C ILE A 195 -12.22 -6.72 -14.64
N GLU A 196 -11.32 -7.37 -13.90
CA GLU A 196 -10.75 -8.65 -14.29
C GLU A 196 -11.75 -9.82 -14.18
N LYS A 197 -12.69 -9.77 -13.22
CA LYS A 197 -13.77 -10.77 -13.07
C LYS A 197 -14.91 -10.58 -14.06
N GLY A 198 -15.09 -9.38 -14.59
CA GLY A 198 -16.18 -9.06 -15.54
C GLY A 198 -15.88 -9.43 -17.00
N LYS A 199 -14.69 -9.99 -17.27
CA LYS A 199 -14.29 -10.56 -18.56
C LYS A 199 -14.60 -12.05 -18.62
#